data_816a46038097bd158cc3fa6dd5c506ad
#
_entry.id   816a46038097bd158cc3fa6dd5c506ad
#
_cell.length_a   1.000
_cell.length_b   1.000
_cell.length_c   1.000
_cell.angle_alpha   90.00
_cell.angle_beta   90.00
_cell.angle_gamma   90.00
#
_symmetry.space_group_name_H-M   'P 1'
#
loop_
_entity.id
_entity.type
_entity.pdbx_description
1 polymer ?
#
loop_
_entity_poly.entity_id
_entity_poly.type
_entity_poly.pdbx_seq_one_letter_code
_entity_poly.pdbx_strand_id
1 'polypeptide(L)'
;WCKAIKSAGMKGVVLTCKHHDGFCLWPTKTTDYSVKNSPYKNGRGDVVKEVSQSCKKYGLKFGVYLSPWDRNSKLYGTDAYNDFYIAQLTELLTGYGEIFMLWLDGACGSSADGKPKQKYDFERIWKTALKLQPNIVMSGCAPDIRWVGNESGKARESEWCVVPKFRYELQNIAANCQQDDDLKKFQKRCRD
;
A
#
# COMPACT_ATOMS: atom_id res chain seq x y z
N TRP A 1 -0.32 20.83 5.19
CA TRP A 1 0.46 19.93 4.32
C TRP A 1 0.19 20.23 2.85
N CYS A 2 -1.04 20.04 2.32
CA CYS A 2 -1.32 20.13 0.88
C CYS A 2 -0.99 21.50 0.28
N LYS A 3 -1.17 22.62 1.02
CA LYS A 3 -0.74 23.96 0.55
C LYS A 3 0.78 24.01 0.34
N ALA A 4 1.58 23.53 1.29
CA ALA A 4 3.04 23.52 1.18
C ALA A 4 3.51 22.57 0.06
N ILE A 5 2.91 21.38 -0.02
CA ILE A 5 3.18 20.40 -1.08
C ILE A 5 2.91 21.01 -2.47
N LYS A 6 1.78 21.69 -2.63
CA LYS A 6 1.43 22.38 -3.88
C LYS A 6 2.40 23.50 -4.22
N SER A 7 2.78 24.33 -3.24
CA SER A 7 3.74 25.42 -3.46
C SER A 7 5.15 24.93 -3.83
N ALA A 8 5.50 23.71 -3.40
CA ALA A 8 6.74 23.04 -3.79
C ALA A 8 6.67 22.39 -5.20
N GLY A 9 5.58 22.59 -5.95
CA GLY A 9 5.44 22.07 -7.31
C GLY A 9 5.02 20.60 -7.42
N MET A 10 4.80 19.91 -6.30
CA MET A 10 4.36 18.51 -6.28
C MET A 10 2.95 18.36 -6.87
N LYS A 11 2.67 17.20 -7.46
CA LYS A 11 1.42 16.94 -8.21
C LYS A 11 0.45 16.03 -7.48
N GLY A 12 0.90 15.29 -6.48
CA GLY A 12 0.07 14.36 -5.73
C GLY A 12 0.64 14.03 -4.36
N VAL A 13 -0.17 13.36 -3.57
CA VAL A 13 0.15 12.86 -2.22
C VAL A 13 -0.30 11.42 -2.14
N VAL A 14 0.56 10.54 -1.63
CA VAL A 14 0.19 9.19 -1.21
C VAL A 14 0.21 9.16 0.32
N LEU A 15 -0.97 8.98 0.92
CA LEU A 15 -1.12 8.96 2.37
C LEU A 15 -0.95 7.53 2.89
N THR A 16 -0.14 7.36 3.92
CA THR A 16 -0.11 6.11 4.70
C THR A 16 -1.40 5.99 5.51
N CYS A 17 -2.37 5.22 5.01
CA CYS A 17 -3.66 5.04 5.67
C CYS A 17 -3.59 4.03 6.82
N LYS A 18 -2.77 2.99 6.67
CA LYS A 18 -2.41 2.01 7.70
C LYS A 18 -0.97 1.56 7.48
N HIS A 19 -0.12 1.60 8.48
CA HIS A 19 1.22 1.03 8.46
C HIS A 19 1.24 -0.37 9.09
N HIS A 20 2.42 -0.97 9.31
CA HIS A 20 2.61 -2.33 9.83
C HIS A 20 2.07 -2.55 11.25
N ASP A 21 1.87 -1.48 12.02
CA ASP A 21 1.26 -1.53 13.34
C ASP A 21 -0.24 -1.85 13.32
N GLY A 22 -0.88 -1.71 12.15
CA GLY A 22 -2.29 -2.01 11.94
C GLY A 22 -3.25 -0.87 12.30
N PHE A 23 -2.75 0.29 12.77
CA PHE A 23 -3.62 1.42 13.12
C PHE A 23 -4.18 2.10 11.86
N CYS A 24 -5.51 2.17 11.77
CA CYS A 24 -6.21 2.73 10.63
C CYS A 24 -6.50 4.23 10.83
N LEU A 25 -6.03 5.08 9.91
CA LEU A 25 -6.27 6.54 9.93
C LEU A 25 -7.66 6.95 9.47
N TRP A 26 -8.55 6.01 9.22
CA TRP A 26 -9.97 6.21 8.88
C TRP A 26 -10.86 5.37 9.81
N PRO A 27 -12.15 5.73 9.97
CA PRO A 27 -13.08 5.02 10.85
C PRO A 27 -13.55 3.68 10.21
N THR A 28 -12.60 2.78 9.99
CA THR A 28 -12.86 1.47 9.38
C THR A 28 -13.89 0.65 10.15
N LYS A 29 -14.64 -0.18 9.44
CA LYS A 29 -15.59 -1.16 10.02
C LYS A 29 -14.92 -2.49 10.35
N THR A 30 -13.66 -2.70 9.92
CA THR A 30 -12.99 -3.99 10.00
C THR A 30 -12.28 -4.23 11.34
N THR A 31 -11.90 -3.17 12.04
CA THR A 31 -11.21 -3.24 13.34
C THR A 31 -11.56 -2.04 14.22
N ASP A 32 -11.42 -2.21 15.52
CA ASP A 32 -11.52 -1.13 16.48
C ASP A 32 -10.20 -0.36 16.65
N TYR A 33 -9.09 -0.90 16.14
CA TYR A 33 -7.79 -0.24 16.17
C TYR A 33 -7.67 0.83 15.07
N SER A 34 -8.35 1.94 15.30
CA SER A 34 -8.44 3.03 14.33
C SER A 34 -8.71 4.38 15.00
N VAL A 35 -8.62 5.43 14.19
CA VAL A 35 -8.85 6.82 14.60
C VAL A 35 -10.21 7.06 15.25
N LYS A 36 -11.25 6.24 14.93
CA LYS A 36 -12.58 6.34 15.56
C LYS A 36 -12.57 6.10 17.06
N ASN A 37 -11.60 5.31 17.54
CA ASN A 37 -11.43 4.99 18.97
C ASN A 37 -10.31 5.80 19.64
N SER A 38 -9.78 6.80 18.94
CA SER A 38 -8.80 7.74 19.48
C SER A 38 -9.48 9.01 20.00
N PRO A 39 -8.83 9.82 20.85
CA PRO A 39 -9.37 11.11 21.28
C PRO A 39 -9.43 12.15 20.14
N TYR A 40 -8.87 11.87 18.98
CA TYR A 40 -8.87 12.79 17.85
C TYR A 40 -10.31 13.14 17.42
N LYS A 41 -10.65 14.43 17.51
CA LYS A 41 -11.99 14.97 17.24
C LYS A 41 -13.10 14.23 18.01
N ASN A 42 -12.82 13.80 19.23
CA ASN A 42 -13.73 13.04 20.08
C ASN A 42 -14.30 11.79 19.38
N GLY A 43 -13.42 11.01 18.72
CA GLY A 43 -13.78 9.78 18.00
C GLY A 43 -14.46 10.00 16.64
N ARG A 44 -14.58 11.25 16.17
CA ARG A 44 -15.17 11.60 14.87
C ARG A 44 -14.12 11.97 13.81
N GLY A 45 -12.86 11.70 14.08
CA GLY A 45 -11.77 11.98 13.16
C GLY A 45 -11.75 10.99 11.98
N ASP A 46 -11.38 11.51 10.81
CA ASP A 46 -11.10 10.74 9.61
C ASP A 46 -9.97 11.44 8.85
N VAL A 47 -8.74 11.04 9.16
CA VAL A 47 -7.55 11.69 8.58
C VAL A 47 -7.48 11.48 7.08
N VAL A 48 -7.91 10.31 6.60
CA VAL A 48 -7.93 9.98 5.17
C VAL A 48 -8.86 10.94 4.42
N LYS A 49 -10.06 11.16 4.96
CA LYS A 49 -11.04 12.12 4.41
C LYS A 49 -10.49 13.54 4.41
N GLU A 50 -9.88 13.96 5.50
CA GLU A 50 -9.34 15.31 5.63
C GLU A 50 -8.22 15.58 4.62
N VAL A 51 -7.33 14.62 4.40
CA VAL A 51 -6.25 14.75 3.43
C VAL A 51 -6.78 14.67 2.00
N SER A 52 -7.71 13.75 1.68
CA SER A 52 -8.32 13.65 0.35
C SER A 52 -9.05 14.95 -0.04
N GLN A 53 -9.83 15.52 0.88
CA GLN A 53 -10.51 16.81 0.67
C GLN A 53 -9.51 17.97 0.49
N SER A 54 -8.43 17.97 1.28
CA SER A 54 -7.35 18.95 1.13
C SER A 54 -6.66 18.81 -0.23
N CYS A 55 -6.37 17.60 -0.69
CA CYS A 55 -5.79 17.36 -2.01
C CYS A 55 -6.70 17.92 -3.10
N LYS A 56 -8.01 17.62 -3.05
CA LYS A 56 -9.01 18.17 -3.97
C LYS A 56 -9.01 19.70 -3.96
N LYS A 57 -9.00 20.33 -2.78
CA LYS A 57 -8.99 21.80 -2.62
C LYS A 57 -7.78 22.45 -3.29
N TYR A 58 -6.59 21.82 -3.22
CA TYR A 58 -5.36 22.37 -3.77
C TYR A 58 -4.99 21.82 -5.16
N GLY A 59 -5.86 21.05 -5.80
CA GLY A 59 -5.62 20.47 -7.12
C GLY A 59 -4.43 19.50 -7.11
N LEU A 60 -4.30 18.67 -6.07
CA LEU A 60 -3.36 17.58 -5.94
C LEU A 60 -4.07 16.25 -6.19
N LYS A 61 -3.39 15.31 -6.84
CA LYS A 61 -3.86 13.93 -6.91
C LYS A 61 -3.73 13.27 -5.54
N PHE A 62 -4.71 12.43 -5.18
CA PHE A 62 -4.72 11.71 -3.91
C PHE A 62 -4.51 10.22 -4.14
N GLY A 63 -3.54 9.64 -3.46
CA GLY A 63 -3.25 8.22 -3.42
C GLY A 63 -3.23 7.69 -2.01
N VAL A 64 -3.27 6.38 -1.87
CA VAL A 64 -3.30 5.66 -0.59
C VAL A 64 -2.20 4.61 -0.52
N TYR A 65 -1.59 4.48 0.64
CA TYR A 65 -0.73 3.36 1.02
C TYR A 65 -1.49 2.54 2.06
N LEU A 66 -1.58 1.25 1.83
CA LEU A 66 -2.16 0.29 2.77
C LEU A 66 -1.19 -0.85 2.99
N SER A 67 -0.59 -0.92 4.19
CA SER A 67 0.33 -2.01 4.53
C SER A 67 -0.37 -3.35 4.48
N PRO A 68 0.14 -4.34 3.74
CA PRO A 68 -0.34 -5.70 3.82
C PRO A 68 0.13 -6.42 5.10
N TRP A 69 1.25 -6.01 5.68
CA TRP A 69 1.65 -6.52 6.99
C TRP A 69 0.87 -5.80 8.10
N ASP A 70 0.29 -6.57 9.00
CA ASP A 70 -0.53 -6.06 10.10
C ASP A 70 -0.18 -6.83 11.39
N ARG A 71 0.53 -6.15 12.27
CA ARG A 71 0.99 -6.73 13.54
C ARG A 71 -0.10 -6.78 14.60
N ASN A 72 -1.22 -6.09 14.40
CA ASN A 72 -2.34 -6.03 15.34
C ASN A 72 -3.43 -7.04 15.01
N SER A 73 -3.65 -7.37 13.74
CA SER A 73 -4.74 -8.24 13.34
C SER A 73 -4.51 -9.68 13.79
N LYS A 74 -5.48 -10.22 14.53
CA LYS A 74 -5.51 -11.65 14.92
C LYS A 74 -5.70 -12.60 13.73
N LEU A 75 -6.16 -12.09 12.60
CA LEU A 75 -6.33 -12.86 11.37
C LEU A 75 -5.02 -13.00 10.58
N TYR A 76 -4.02 -12.15 10.85
CA TYR A 76 -2.75 -12.19 10.14
C TYR A 76 -2.08 -13.57 10.25
N GLY A 77 -1.56 -14.07 9.13
CA GLY A 77 -1.02 -15.43 9.04
C GLY A 77 -2.07 -16.49 8.70
N THR A 78 -3.30 -16.11 8.37
CA THR A 78 -4.39 -17.00 7.95
C THR A 78 -4.98 -16.56 6.60
N ASP A 79 -5.73 -17.46 5.93
CA ASP A 79 -6.42 -17.13 4.67
C ASP A 79 -7.49 -16.05 4.86
N ALA A 80 -8.16 -16.01 6.01
CA ALA A 80 -9.17 -15.01 6.35
C ALA A 80 -8.61 -13.58 6.38
N TYR A 81 -7.30 -13.42 6.56
CA TYR A 81 -6.67 -12.11 6.50
C TYR A 81 -6.77 -11.46 5.11
N ASN A 82 -6.76 -12.25 4.03
CA ASN A 82 -6.93 -11.71 2.69
C ASN A 82 -8.31 -11.04 2.51
N ASP A 83 -9.37 -11.62 3.08
CA ASP A 83 -10.70 -11.02 3.08
C ASP A 83 -10.75 -9.74 3.91
N PHE A 84 -10.14 -9.76 5.08
CA PHE A 84 -10.00 -8.59 5.95
C PHE A 84 -9.26 -7.45 5.25
N TYR A 85 -8.14 -7.75 4.59
CA TYR A 85 -7.36 -6.75 3.85
C TYR A 85 -8.13 -6.16 2.67
N ILE A 86 -8.83 -7.00 1.90
CA ILE A 86 -9.68 -6.56 0.78
C ILE A 86 -10.86 -5.72 1.25
N ALA A 87 -11.43 -6.01 2.42
CA ALA A 87 -12.47 -5.16 2.99
C ALA A 87 -11.93 -3.75 3.32
N GLN A 88 -10.76 -3.65 3.94
CA GLN A 88 -10.09 -2.37 4.19
C GLN A 88 -9.76 -1.61 2.90
N LEU A 89 -9.22 -2.32 1.92
CA LEU A 89 -8.92 -1.75 0.60
C LEU A 89 -10.19 -1.22 -0.08
N THR A 90 -11.29 -1.96 0.00
CA THR A 90 -12.58 -1.55 -0.57
C THR A 90 -13.09 -0.27 0.08
N GLU A 91 -13.01 -0.15 1.41
CA GLU A 91 -13.39 1.08 2.11
C GLU A 91 -12.59 2.30 1.59
N LEU A 92 -11.26 2.14 1.44
CA LEU A 92 -10.40 3.22 0.96
C LEU A 92 -10.68 3.60 -0.50
N LEU A 93 -10.87 2.61 -1.37
CA LEU A 93 -11.04 2.86 -2.81
C LEU A 93 -12.47 3.30 -3.18
N THR A 94 -13.44 3.20 -2.27
CA THR A 94 -14.82 3.65 -2.52
C THR A 94 -15.23 4.88 -1.70
N GLY A 95 -14.55 5.15 -0.59
CA GLY A 95 -14.97 6.17 0.37
C GLY A 95 -14.40 7.57 0.16
N TYR A 96 -13.34 7.73 -0.65
CA TYR A 96 -12.52 8.95 -0.65
C TYR A 96 -12.35 9.60 -2.03
N GLY A 97 -13.21 9.27 -2.99
CA GLY A 97 -13.20 9.80 -4.34
C GLY A 97 -12.20 9.09 -5.26
N GLU A 98 -11.69 9.82 -6.24
CA GLU A 98 -10.71 9.28 -7.18
C GLU A 98 -9.37 9.07 -6.50
N ILE A 99 -8.84 7.86 -6.60
CA ILE A 99 -7.53 7.46 -6.08
C ILE A 99 -6.59 7.24 -7.26
N PHE A 100 -5.57 8.10 -7.40
CA PHE A 100 -4.64 7.98 -8.53
C PHE A 100 -3.59 6.89 -8.33
N MET A 101 -3.25 6.56 -7.08
CA MET A 101 -2.21 5.58 -6.78
C MET A 101 -2.55 4.77 -5.54
N LEU A 102 -2.35 3.45 -5.63
CA LEU A 102 -2.31 2.53 -4.53
C LEU A 102 -0.86 2.04 -4.34
N TRP A 103 -0.30 2.28 -3.17
CA TRP A 103 1.00 1.74 -2.82
C TRP A 103 0.85 0.52 -1.90
N LEU A 104 1.32 -0.61 -2.40
CA LEU A 104 1.37 -1.89 -1.69
C LEU A 104 2.80 -2.16 -1.23
N ASP A 105 3.01 -2.15 0.08
CA ASP A 105 4.29 -2.48 0.67
C ASP A 105 4.62 -3.97 0.47
N GLY A 106 5.92 -4.27 0.34
CA GLY A 106 6.41 -5.64 0.25
C GLY A 106 6.69 -6.32 1.58
N ALA A 107 6.52 -5.61 2.69
CA ALA A 107 6.82 -6.15 4.00
C ALA A 107 5.92 -7.33 4.36
N CYS A 108 6.55 -8.40 4.83
CA CYS A 108 5.89 -9.62 5.28
C CYS A 108 6.62 -10.16 6.50
N GLY A 109 6.40 -9.51 7.64
CA GLY A 109 6.95 -9.95 8.92
C GLY A 109 6.11 -11.04 9.59
N SER A 110 6.60 -11.53 10.74
CA SER A 110 5.81 -12.42 11.60
C SER A 110 4.68 -11.66 12.28
N SER A 111 3.62 -12.35 12.68
CA SER A 111 2.62 -11.80 13.58
C SER A 111 3.19 -11.65 15.01
N ALA A 112 2.54 -10.81 15.82
CA ALA A 112 2.95 -10.60 17.20
C ALA A 112 2.80 -11.87 18.07
N ASP A 113 1.92 -12.77 17.71
CA ASP A 113 1.62 -14.03 18.40
C ASP A 113 2.33 -15.25 17.79
N GLY A 114 3.37 -15.03 16.99
CA GLY A 114 4.23 -16.10 16.46
C GLY A 114 3.62 -16.91 15.32
N LYS A 115 2.48 -16.50 14.76
CA LYS A 115 1.89 -17.15 13.59
C LYS A 115 2.81 -17.09 12.38
N PRO A 116 2.63 -17.97 11.39
CA PRO A 116 3.42 -17.95 10.16
C PRO A 116 3.25 -16.62 9.40
N LYS A 117 4.22 -16.32 8.54
CA LYS A 117 4.12 -15.19 7.62
C LYS A 117 2.86 -15.32 6.75
N GLN A 118 2.21 -14.19 6.50
CA GLN A 118 1.00 -14.15 5.68
C GLN A 118 1.30 -14.54 4.23
N LYS A 119 0.48 -15.40 3.66
CA LYS A 119 0.41 -15.61 2.22
C LYS A 119 -0.61 -14.63 1.64
N TYR A 120 -0.13 -13.59 0.96
CA TYR A 120 -0.99 -12.59 0.36
C TYR A 120 -1.55 -13.05 -0.97
N ASP A 121 -2.86 -12.81 -1.20
CA ASP A 121 -3.51 -12.98 -2.49
C ASP A 121 -3.43 -11.66 -3.29
N PHE A 122 -2.21 -11.36 -3.77
CA PHE A 122 -1.97 -10.13 -4.53
C PHE A 122 -2.80 -10.05 -5.80
N GLU A 123 -3.03 -11.14 -6.48
CA GLU A 123 -3.83 -11.16 -7.72
C GLU A 123 -5.26 -10.66 -7.44
N ARG A 124 -5.88 -11.13 -6.38
CA ARG A 124 -7.21 -10.69 -5.97
C ARG A 124 -7.21 -9.24 -5.50
N ILE A 125 -6.16 -8.81 -4.80
CA ILE A 125 -5.96 -7.42 -4.37
C ILE A 125 -5.92 -6.50 -5.59
N TRP A 126 -5.11 -6.81 -6.60
CA TRP A 126 -4.97 -6.02 -7.81
C TRP A 126 -6.25 -5.98 -8.65
N LYS A 127 -6.91 -7.13 -8.84
CA LYS A 127 -8.20 -7.20 -9.55
C LYS A 127 -9.27 -6.35 -8.84
N THR A 128 -9.29 -6.38 -7.51
CA THR A 128 -10.21 -5.56 -6.73
C THR A 128 -9.91 -4.07 -6.91
N ALA A 129 -8.64 -3.67 -6.85
CA ALA A 129 -8.25 -2.28 -7.04
C ALA A 129 -8.65 -1.76 -8.43
N LEU A 130 -8.35 -2.50 -9.50
CA LEU A 130 -8.72 -2.12 -10.87
C LEU A 130 -10.23 -2.07 -11.09
N LYS A 131 -10.99 -2.99 -10.47
CA LYS A 131 -12.45 -2.97 -10.54
C LYS A 131 -13.05 -1.73 -9.91
N LEU A 132 -12.52 -1.28 -8.77
CA LEU A 132 -13.04 -0.15 -8.01
C LEU A 132 -12.53 1.20 -8.54
N GLN A 133 -11.32 1.23 -9.06
CA GLN A 133 -10.63 2.42 -9.57
C GLN A 133 -9.90 2.06 -10.89
N PRO A 134 -10.59 2.08 -12.04
CA PRO A 134 -10.03 1.59 -13.31
C PRO A 134 -8.76 2.30 -13.80
N ASN A 135 -8.54 3.54 -13.36
CA ASN A 135 -7.37 4.36 -13.75
C ASN A 135 -6.29 4.39 -12.67
N ILE A 136 -6.39 3.55 -11.63
CA ILE A 136 -5.42 3.53 -10.53
C ILE A 136 -4.07 3.01 -11.01
N VAL A 137 -3.00 3.66 -10.58
CA VAL A 137 -1.64 3.16 -10.75
C VAL A 137 -1.22 2.43 -9.47
N MET A 138 -0.78 1.20 -9.59
CA MET A 138 -0.35 0.40 -8.45
C MET A 138 1.17 0.34 -8.36
N SER A 139 1.72 0.59 -7.17
CA SER A 139 3.15 0.67 -6.90
C SER A 139 3.58 -0.28 -5.76
N GLY A 140 4.85 -0.62 -5.73
CA GLY A 140 5.42 -1.51 -4.72
C GLY A 140 5.29 -2.98 -5.12
N CYS A 141 4.61 -3.81 -4.32
CA CYS A 141 4.23 -5.18 -4.69
C CYS A 141 3.04 -5.17 -5.64
N ALA A 142 3.22 -4.58 -6.82
CA ALA A 142 2.16 -4.25 -7.74
C ALA A 142 2.64 -4.27 -9.19
N PRO A 143 1.69 -4.35 -10.16
CA PRO A 143 2.02 -4.59 -11.56
C PRO A 143 2.63 -3.41 -12.30
N ASP A 144 2.31 -2.16 -11.88
CA ASP A 144 2.57 -1.02 -12.74
C ASP A 144 3.93 -0.40 -12.48
N ILE A 145 4.24 -0.09 -11.21
CA ILE A 145 5.48 0.57 -10.81
C ILE A 145 6.07 -0.14 -9.60
N ARG A 146 7.32 -0.57 -9.70
CA ARG A 146 8.03 -1.08 -8.53
C ARG A 146 8.57 0.07 -7.67
N TRP A 147 8.79 -0.18 -6.39
CA TRP A 147 9.54 0.71 -5.54
C TRP A 147 11.04 0.62 -5.89
N VAL A 148 11.64 1.72 -6.32
CA VAL A 148 13.07 1.81 -6.64
C VAL A 148 13.92 2.26 -5.46
N GLY A 149 13.33 2.66 -4.36
CA GLY A 149 14.01 3.04 -3.12
C GLY A 149 14.69 1.87 -2.41
N ASN A 150 15.42 2.19 -1.37
CA ASN A 150 16.01 1.23 -0.42
C ASN A 150 16.20 1.89 0.95
N GLU A 151 16.29 1.06 1.97
CA GLU A 151 16.46 1.50 3.36
C GLU A 151 17.90 1.97 3.68
N SER A 152 18.84 1.76 2.76
CA SER A 152 20.25 2.16 2.93
C SER A 152 20.52 3.62 2.58
N GLY A 153 19.56 4.30 1.96
CA GLY A 153 19.70 5.69 1.51
C GLY A 153 20.68 5.89 0.35
N LYS A 154 21.05 4.82 -0.37
CA LYS A 154 21.97 4.86 -1.51
C LYS A 154 21.23 4.58 -2.80
N ALA A 155 21.50 5.38 -3.83
CA ALA A 155 21.06 5.04 -5.18
C ALA A 155 21.84 3.82 -5.71
N ARG A 156 21.18 3.01 -6.53
CA ARG A 156 21.83 1.92 -7.28
C ARG A 156 22.35 2.47 -8.61
N GLU A 157 23.33 1.80 -9.18
CA GLU A 157 23.92 2.20 -10.47
C GLU A 157 22.88 2.16 -11.61
N SER A 158 21.98 1.19 -11.59
CA SER A 158 20.89 1.06 -12.56
C SER A 158 19.56 0.87 -11.85
N GLU A 159 18.65 1.81 -12.06
CA GLU A 159 17.30 1.78 -11.45
C GLU A 159 16.20 1.92 -12.50
N TRP A 160 15.24 1.01 -12.43
CA TRP A 160 14.07 1.01 -13.29
C TRP A 160 12.80 1.07 -12.45
N CYS A 161 11.91 2.00 -12.75
CA CYS A 161 10.63 2.15 -12.03
C CYS A 161 9.56 1.14 -12.47
N VAL A 162 9.77 0.42 -13.56
CA VAL A 162 8.84 -0.57 -14.10
C VAL A 162 9.35 -1.99 -13.89
N VAL A 163 8.42 -2.95 -13.85
CA VAL A 163 8.72 -4.39 -13.74
C VAL A 163 8.31 -5.07 -15.04
N PRO A 164 9.16 -5.94 -15.62
CA PRO A 164 8.77 -6.71 -16.81
C PRO A 164 7.52 -7.57 -16.53
N LYS A 165 6.59 -7.62 -17.49
CA LYS A 165 5.30 -8.30 -17.37
C LYS A 165 5.40 -9.77 -16.95
N PHE A 166 6.39 -10.49 -17.47
CA PHE A 166 6.61 -11.91 -17.12
C PHE A 166 6.99 -12.12 -15.65
N ARG A 167 7.62 -11.14 -15.03
CA ARG A 167 7.97 -11.21 -13.61
C ARG A 167 6.76 -11.05 -12.71
N TYR A 168 5.74 -10.38 -13.22
CA TYR A 168 4.47 -10.21 -12.56
C TYR A 168 3.73 -11.52 -12.32
N GLU A 169 3.76 -12.43 -13.27
CA GLU A 169 3.18 -13.77 -13.13
C GLU A 169 3.96 -14.63 -12.11
N LEU A 170 5.27 -14.38 -11.95
CA LEU A 170 6.12 -15.06 -11.00
C LEU A 170 6.09 -14.46 -9.59
N GLN A 171 5.64 -13.22 -9.43
CA GLN A 171 5.55 -12.54 -8.12
C GLN A 171 4.42 -13.08 -7.23
N ASN A 172 3.47 -13.83 -7.77
CA ASN A 172 2.58 -14.65 -6.96
C ASN A 172 3.33 -15.63 -6.04
N ILE A 173 4.61 -15.89 -6.34
CA ILE A 173 5.49 -16.77 -5.58
C ILE A 173 6.28 -15.98 -4.52
N ALA A 174 6.50 -14.71 -4.76
CA ALA A 174 7.28 -13.86 -3.87
C ALA A 174 6.38 -13.00 -2.97
N ALA A 175 5.58 -13.66 -2.14
CA ALA A 175 5.06 -13.04 -0.92
C ALA A 175 6.20 -12.54 0.01
N ASN A 176 7.41 -12.73 -0.41
CA ASN A 176 8.63 -12.16 0.11
C ASN A 176 9.21 -11.25 -0.95
N CYS A 177 8.66 -10.06 -1.11
CA CYS A 177 9.35 -8.99 -1.81
C CYS A 177 10.62 -8.60 -1.04
N GLN A 178 11.56 -9.48 -0.95
CA GLN A 178 12.96 -9.13 -0.73
C GLN A 178 13.45 -8.57 -2.08
N GLN A 179 13.08 -7.32 -2.30
CA GLN A 179 13.22 -6.60 -3.57
C GLN A 179 14.66 -6.61 -4.11
N ASP A 180 15.65 -6.72 -3.24
CA ASP A 180 17.05 -6.65 -3.62
C ASP A 180 17.61 -7.96 -4.21
N ASP A 181 17.26 -9.11 -3.67
CA ASP A 181 17.83 -10.38 -4.13
C ASP A 181 17.22 -10.85 -5.45
N ASP A 182 15.94 -10.59 -5.65
CA ASP A 182 15.27 -10.95 -6.89
C ASP A 182 15.68 -10.03 -8.05
N LEU A 183 15.97 -8.76 -7.78
CA LEU A 183 16.49 -7.84 -8.77
C LEU A 183 17.89 -8.24 -9.23
N LYS A 184 18.77 -8.63 -8.29
CA LYS A 184 20.13 -9.13 -8.60
C LYS A 184 20.08 -10.39 -9.46
N LYS A 185 19.19 -11.34 -9.16
CA LYS A 185 18.98 -12.55 -9.96
C LYS A 185 18.48 -12.24 -11.36
N PHE A 186 17.57 -11.25 -11.48
CA PHE A 186 17.06 -10.81 -12.76
C PHE A 186 18.14 -10.11 -13.59
N GLN A 187 18.88 -9.16 -13.01
CA GLN A 187 19.97 -8.47 -13.71
C GLN A 187 21.04 -9.42 -14.20
N LYS A 188 21.33 -10.49 -13.45
CA LYS A 188 22.24 -11.54 -13.86
C LYS A 188 21.71 -12.30 -15.10
N ARG A 189 20.43 -12.69 -15.11
CA ARG A 189 19.80 -13.39 -16.26
C ARG A 189 19.65 -12.52 -17.52
N CYS A 190 19.63 -11.19 -17.40
CA CYS A 190 19.59 -10.29 -18.54
C CYS A 190 20.98 -9.98 -19.12
N ARG A 191 22.05 -10.41 -18.46
CA ARG A 191 23.45 -10.27 -18.93
C ARG A 191 24.00 -11.55 -19.57
N ASP A 192 23.39 -12.69 -19.25
CA ASP A 192 23.62 -14.00 -19.86
C ASP A 192 22.67 -14.23 -21.04
#